data_8f1cead3f0ece0b5d11d9d443d076949
#
_entry.id   8f1cead3f0ece0b5d11d9d443d076949
#
_cell.length_a   1.000
_cell.length_b   1.000
_cell.length_c   1.000
_cell.angle_alpha   90.00
_cell.angle_beta   90.00
_cell.angle_gamma   90.00
#
_symmetry.space_group_name_H-M   'P 1'
#
loop_
_entity.id
_entity.type
_entity.pdbx_description
1 polymer ?
#
loop_
_entity_poly.entity_id
_entity_poly.type
_entity_poly.pdbx_seq_one_letter_code
_entity_poly.pdbx_strand_id
1 'polypeptide(L)' 'ELAFENGEEINFKRDNLSHTSFGGGVHFCLGAHLARLELEVSFTNLFKNTISLLSEPERTGAFGIRGYKEIMVSI' A
#
# COMPACT_ATOMS: atom_id res chain seq x y z
N GLU A 1 -11.31 -0.80 -12.45
CA GLU A 1 -10.79 -0.45 -13.80
C GLU A 1 -11.34 0.84 -14.37
N LEU A 2 -12.41 1.40 -13.77
CA LEU A 2 -12.98 2.66 -14.27
C LEU A 2 -11.99 3.83 -14.16
N ALA A 3 -11.11 3.82 -13.15
CA ALA A 3 -10.13 4.88 -12.94
C ALA A 3 -8.77 4.56 -13.58
N PHE A 4 -8.43 3.28 -13.70
CA PHE A 4 -7.14 2.84 -14.21
C PHE A 4 -7.31 1.78 -15.27
N GLU A 5 -6.58 1.91 -16.36
CA GLU A 5 -6.48 0.88 -17.39
C GLU A 5 -5.81 -0.35 -16.77
N ASN A 6 -6.44 -1.52 -16.95
CA ASN A 6 -5.97 -2.78 -16.35
C ASN A 6 -5.75 -2.67 -14.83
N GLY A 7 -6.73 -2.10 -14.13
CA GLY A 7 -6.64 -1.81 -12.69
C GLY A 7 -6.41 -3.03 -11.79
N GLU A 8 -6.73 -4.24 -12.27
CA GLU A 8 -6.50 -5.48 -11.54
C GLU A 8 -5.05 -5.96 -11.61
N GLU A 9 -4.24 -5.36 -12.49
CA GLU A 9 -2.85 -5.74 -12.68
C GLU A 9 -1.91 -4.84 -11.87
N ILE A 10 -0.85 -5.42 -11.32
CA ILE A 10 0.22 -4.66 -10.68
C ILE A 10 1.13 -4.14 -11.77
N ASN A 11 1.26 -2.82 -11.87
CA ASN A 11 2.07 -2.18 -12.89
C ASN A 11 2.81 -0.98 -12.30
N PHE A 12 4.10 -1.14 -12.03
CA PHE A 12 4.94 -0.09 -11.45
C PHE A 12 5.29 1.03 -12.43
N LYS A 13 5.02 0.84 -13.72
CA LYS A 13 5.31 1.83 -14.76
C LYS A 13 4.05 2.50 -15.31
N ARG A 14 2.98 2.45 -14.55
CA ARG A 14 1.70 3.04 -14.95
C ARG A 14 1.82 4.57 -15.09
N ASP A 15 1.29 5.12 -16.17
CA ASP A 15 1.33 6.57 -16.41
C ASP A 15 0.43 7.34 -15.45
N ASN A 16 -0.79 6.84 -15.22
CA ASN A 16 -1.71 7.46 -14.27
C ASN A 16 -1.50 6.88 -12.88
N LEU A 17 -0.88 7.68 -12.00
CA LEU A 17 -0.60 7.31 -10.62
C LEU A 17 -1.51 8.03 -9.61
N SER A 18 -2.52 8.74 -10.10
CA SER A 18 -3.47 9.44 -9.23
C SER A 18 -4.30 8.45 -8.40
N HIS A 19 -4.39 8.72 -7.13
CA HIS A 19 -5.18 7.89 -6.21
C HIS A 19 -5.77 8.74 -5.08
N THR A 20 -6.71 8.16 -4.33
CA THR A 20 -7.39 8.84 -3.24
C THR A 20 -7.05 8.25 -1.87
N SER A 21 -5.94 7.53 -1.75
CA SER A 21 -5.54 6.90 -0.49
C SER A 21 -5.38 7.89 0.67
N PHE A 22 -5.00 9.13 0.38
CA PHE A 22 -4.89 10.20 1.37
C PHE A 22 -6.02 11.24 1.25
N GLY A 23 -7.11 10.92 0.52
CA GLY A 23 -8.21 11.84 0.27
C GLY A 23 -7.85 12.89 -0.76
N GLY A 24 -8.56 14.01 -0.75
CA GLY A 24 -8.33 15.08 -1.71
C GLY A 24 -8.95 16.41 -1.27
N GLY A 25 -8.59 17.47 -1.97
CA GLY A 25 -9.10 18.80 -1.68
C GLY A 25 -8.75 19.27 -0.28
N VAL A 26 -9.69 19.96 0.37
CA VAL A 26 -9.49 20.50 1.72
C VAL A 26 -9.35 19.44 2.80
N HIS A 27 -9.76 18.20 2.51
CA HIS A 27 -9.68 17.07 3.44
C HIS A 27 -8.49 16.16 3.17
N PHE A 28 -7.54 16.59 2.36
CA PHE A 28 -6.32 15.84 2.11
C PHE A 28 -5.59 15.53 3.42
N CYS A 29 -5.06 14.32 3.55
CA CYS A 29 -4.42 13.86 4.78
C CYS A 29 -3.26 14.77 5.19
N LEU A 30 -3.33 15.29 6.42
CA LEU A 30 -2.30 16.18 6.97
C LEU A 30 -0.94 15.46 7.08
N GLY A 31 -0.96 14.17 7.39
CA GLY A 31 0.24 13.35 7.56
C GLY A 31 0.76 12.67 6.31
N ALA A 32 0.23 12.99 5.12
CA ALA A 32 0.60 12.29 3.89
C ALA A 32 2.10 12.33 3.59
N HIS A 33 2.74 13.48 3.78
CA HIS A 33 4.18 13.62 3.52
C HIS A 33 5.01 12.77 4.48
N LEU A 34 4.63 12.75 5.74
CA LEU A 34 5.29 11.91 6.75
C LEU A 34 5.07 10.43 6.44
N ALA A 35 3.85 10.04 6.09
CA ALA A 35 3.52 8.66 5.75
C ALA A 35 4.35 8.18 4.55
N ARG A 36 4.48 9.00 3.52
CA ARG A 36 5.30 8.68 2.34
C ARG A 36 6.77 8.51 2.69
N LEU A 37 7.30 9.38 3.54
CA LEU A 37 8.68 9.28 4.01
C LEU A 37 8.88 7.99 4.81
N GLU A 38 7.99 7.67 5.71
CA GLU A 38 8.05 6.44 6.50
C GLU A 38 8.02 5.19 5.61
N LEU A 39 7.13 5.17 4.61
CA LEU A 39 7.06 4.07 3.66
C LEU A 39 8.34 3.94 2.84
N GLU A 40 8.88 5.06 2.36
CA GLU A 40 10.12 5.05 1.56
C GLU A 40 11.29 4.49 2.37
N VAL A 41 11.50 4.98 3.58
CA VAL A 41 12.60 4.53 4.43
C VAL A 41 12.40 3.07 4.82
N SER A 42 11.20 2.69 5.26
CA SER A 42 10.90 1.33 5.72
C SER A 42 11.09 0.30 4.60
N PHE A 43 10.49 0.55 3.44
CA PHE A 43 10.57 -0.40 2.33
C PHE A 43 11.93 -0.42 1.66
N THR A 44 12.64 0.70 1.60
CA THR A 44 14.00 0.72 1.09
C THR A 44 14.91 -0.21 1.91
N ASN A 45 14.76 -0.19 3.23
CA ASN A 45 15.53 -1.08 4.11
C ASN A 45 15.04 -2.53 4.04
N LEU A 46 13.73 -2.74 4.05
CA LEU A 46 13.12 -4.07 4.03
C LEU A 46 13.50 -4.84 2.75
N PHE A 47 13.39 -4.19 1.60
CA PHE A 47 13.59 -4.81 0.30
C PHE A 47 15.06 -4.92 -0.12
N LYS A 48 16.00 -4.65 0.78
CA LYS A 48 17.39 -5.09 0.59
C LYS A 48 17.52 -6.60 0.72
N ASN A 49 16.49 -7.25 1.24
CA ASN A 49 16.42 -8.70 1.42
C ASN A 49 15.37 -9.32 0.50
N THR A 50 15.52 -10.61 0.21
CA THR A 50 14.46 -11.38 -0.45
C THR A 50 13.39 -11.71 0.58
N ILE A 51 12.14 -11.38 0.30
CA ILE A 51 11.02 -11.54 1.23
C ILE A 51 10.04 -12.57 0.67
N SER A 52 9.63 -13.52 1.52
CA SER A 52 8.65 -14.53 1.18
C SER A 52 7.54 -14.58 2.22
N LEU A 53 6.30 -14.79 1.80
CA LEU A 53 5.20 -15.03 2.71
C LEU A 53 5.37 -16.39 3.40
N LEU A 54 5.19 -16.43 4.72
CA LEU A 54 5.23 -17.68 5.49
C LEU A 54 3.86 -18.35 5.55
N SER A 55 2.79 -17.57 5.45
CA SER A 55 1.43 -18.09 5.53
C SER A 55 0.48 -17.13 4.83
N GLU A 56 -0.74 -17.61 4.53
CA GLU A 56 -1.79 -16.76 3.96
C GLU A 56 -2.26 -15.75 5.02
N PRO A 57 -2.17 -14.44 4.76
CA PRO A 57 -2.60 -13.44 5.74
C PRO A 57 -4.11 -13.45 5.95
N GLU A 58 -4.53 -13.30 7.20
CA GLU A 58 -5.94 -13.20 7.55
C GLU A 58 -6.39 -11.75 7.59
N ARG A 59 -7.49 -11.45 6.91
CA ARG A 59 -8.06 -10.11 6.91
C ARG A 59 -8.66 -9.78 8.27
N THR A 60 -8.67 -8.46 8.62
CA THR A 60 -9.23 -8.00 9.88
C THR A 60 -10.74 -8.19 9.98
N GLY A 61 -11.45 -8.21 8.83
CA GLY A 61 -12.89 -8.25 8.80
C GLY A 61 -13.57 -6.92 9.11
N ALA A 62 -12.81 -5.86 9.35
CA ALA A 62 -13.36 -4.54 9.63
C ALA A 62 -13.98 -3.93 8.37
N PHE A 63 -15.14 -3.27 8.54
CA PHE A 63 -15.85 -2.64 7.43
C PHE A 63 -15.19 -1.34 6.97
N GLY A 64 -14.81 -0.48 7.92
CA GLY A 64 -14.28 0.85 7.62
C GLY A 64 -12.81 0.85 7.16
N ILE A 65 -12.00 0.00 7.76
CA ILE A 65 -10.59 -0.13 7.43
C ILE A 65 -10.30 -1.57 7.02
N ARG A 66 -9.91 -1.75 5.76
CA ARG A 66 -9.62 -3.08 5.19
C ARG A 66 -8.13 -3.35 5.27
N GLY A 67 -7.77 -4.46 5.88
CA GLY A 67 -6.36 -4.82 6.03
C GLY A 67 -6.21 -6.26 6.51
N TYR A 68 -5.03 -6.57 6.95
CA TYR A 68 -4.69 -7.89 7.49
C TYR A 68 -4.30 -7.75 8.96
N LYS A 69 -4.61 -8.78 9.76
CA LYS A 69 -4.25 -8.79 11.18
C LYS A 69 -2.74 -8.78 11.35
N GLU A 70 -2.08 -9.56 10.52
CA GLU A 70 -0.62 -9.62 10.45
C GLU A 70 -0.21 -10.26 9.13
N ILE A 71 1.01 -9.99 8.70
CA ILE A 71 1.59 -10.62 7.52
C ILE A 71 2.94 -11.19 7.93
N MET A 72 3.01 -12.51 8.08
CA MET A 72 4.24 -13.20 8.47
C MET A 72 5.11 -13.43 7.24
N VAL A 73 6.34 -12.98 7.30
CA VAL A 73 7.28 -13.08 6.17
C VAL A 73 8.62 -13.64 6.64
N SER A 74 9.34 -14.23 5.69
CA SER A 74 10.74 -14.62 5.85
C SER A 74 11.61 -13.60 5.15
N ILE A 75 12.69 -13.23 5.79
CA ILE A 75 13.67 -12.29 5.24
C ILE A 75 14.95 -13.01 4.84
#